data_ee544d85673d1bdd321ec60213369703
#
_entry.id   ee544d85673d1bdd321ec60213369703
#
_cell.length_a   1.000
_cell.length_b   1.000
_cell.length_c   1.000
_cell.angle_alpha   90.00
_cell.angle_beta   90.00
_cell.angle_gamma   90.00
#
_symmetry.space_group_name_H-M   'P 1'
#
loop_
_entity.id
_entity.type
_entity.pdbx_description
1 polymer ?
#
loop_
_entity_poly.entity_id
_entity_poly.type
_entity_poly.pdbx_seq_one_letter_code
_entity_poly.pdbx_strand_id
1 'polypeptide(L)'
;IKKFGIDENQWFVCLHVREAASKAEGNNEHFRNFQIQEYFKAIKYITDQGGYVFRVGDSSMSNLPKMKNVIDYANHEENSDFLDVYLGARCKFTIATSSGFWTIPHYFNKPILMTNSQMSADYYSLTEKDFFLPKFLKIKNNTEYASVEKYLQPPQGVVSVEVASLIKDYKLEYTNCSNEDLYMETKEMNENIDGTNFWSEDQIICK
;
A
#
# COMPACT_ATOMS: atom_id res chain seq x y z
N ILE A 1 1.58 -11.64 19.37
CA ILE A 1 2.82 -10.84 19.20
C ILE A 1 3.97 -11.48 19.96
N LYS A 2 3.80 -11.91 21.21
CA LYS A 2 4.85 -12.58 22.03
C LYS A 2 5.50 -13.77 21.32
N LYS A 3 4.74 -14.54 20.53
CA LYS A 3 5.28 -15.66 19.72
C LYS A 3 6.36 -15.24 18.73
N PHE A 4 6.33 -13.97 18.29
CA PHE A 4 7.33 -13.39 17.40
C PHE A 4 8.48 -12.70 18.14
N GLY A 5 8.56 -12.85 19.46
CA GLY A 5 9.56 -12.20 20.30
C GLY A 5 9.37 -10.69 20.47
N ILE A 6 8.14 -10.20 20.23
CA ILE A 6 7.79 -8.78 20.31
C ILE A 6 7.03 -8.52 21.60
N ASP A 7 7.44 -7.49 22.36
CA ASP A 7 6.75 -7.06 23.57
C ASP A 7 5.36 -6.47 23.22
N GLU A 8 4.38 -6.63 24.10
CA GLU A 8 3.03 -6.13 23.90
C GLU A 8 2.92 -4.60 23.77
N ASN A 9 3.89 -3.88 24.31
CA ASN A 9 3.97 -2.43 24.23
C ASN A 9 4.65 -1.93 22.96
N GLN A 10 5.23 -2.80 22.16
CA GLN A 10 5.85 -2.44 20.89
C GLN A 10 4.79 -2.19 19.83
N TRP A 11 4.97 -1.11 19.08
CA TRP A 11 4.11 -0.81 17.96
C TRP A 11 4.61 -1.47 16.66
N PHE A 12 3.69 -1.74 15.78
CA PHE A 12 4.01 -2.34 14.48
C PHE A 12 3.08 -1.85 13.37
N VAL A 13 3.55 -2.02 12.16
CA VAL A 13 2.84 -1.73 10.91
C VAL A 13 2.60 -3.04 10.17
N CYS A 14 1.41 -3.20 9.59
CA CYS A 14 1.16 -4.24 8.62
C CYS A 14 1.55 -3.74 7.23
N LEU A 15 2.30 -4.54 6.49
CA LEU A 15 2.68 -4.26 5.12
C LEU A 15 2.15 -5.36 4.21
N HIS A 16 1.22 -5.02 3.33
CA HIS A 16 0.72 -5.92 2.30
C HIS A 16 1.08 -5.38 0.91
N VAL A 17 1.99 -6.05 0.24
CA VAL A 17 2.36 -5.74 -1.15
C VAL A 17 1.94 -6.92 -2.01
N ARG A 18 0.96 -6.70 -2.89
CA ARG A 18 0.54 -7.75 -3.81
C ARG A 18 1.67 -8.08 -4.77
N GLU A 19 2.10 -9.32 -4.76
CA GLU A 19 3.04 -9.88 -5.73
C GLU A 19 2.28 -10.71 -6.77
N ALA A 20 2.90 -10.99 -7.92
CA ALA A 20 2.33 -11.90 -8.90
C ALA A 20 2.24 -13.30 -8.29
N ALA A 21 1.06 -13.70 -7.86
CA ALA A 21 0.81 -15.09 -7.57
C ALA A 21 0.92 -15.85 -8.89
N SER A 22 1.79 -16.84 -8.94
CA SER A 22 2.06 -17.78 -10.02
C SER A 22 1.26 -17.62 -11.34
N LYS A 23 1.81 -18.07 -12.44
CA LYS A 23 1.36 -18.09 -13.86
C LYS A 23 -0.14 -18.32 -14.18
N ALA A 24 -1.03 -18.41 -13.19
CA ALA A 24 -2.45 -18.69 -13.34
C ALA A 24 -3.33 -17.42 -13.38
N GLU A 25 -2.83 -16.25 -12.94
CA GLU A 25 -3.57 -15.00 -13.10
C GLU A 25 -3.45 -14.53 -14.55
N GLY A 26 -4.59 -14.42 -15.24
CA GLY A 26 -4.65 -13.97 -16.63
C GLY A 26 -3.96 -12.62 -16.81
N ASN A 27 -3.47 -12.36 -18.00
CA ASN A 27 -2.64 -11.21 -18.40
C ASN A 27 -3.19 -9.80 -18.07
N ASN A 28 -4.37 -9.68 -17.49
CA ASN A 28 -5.08 -8.40 -17.34
C ASN A 28 -4.83 -7.68 -16.00
N GLU A 29 -4.15 -8.30 -15.02
CA GLU A 29 -3.95 -7.72 -13.68
C GLU A 29 -2.50 -7.38 -13.32
N HIS A 30 -1.57 -7.41 -14.28
CA HIS A 30 -0.14 -7.10 -14.04
C HIS A 30 0.10 -5.73 -13.40
N PHE A 31 -0.78 -4.77 -13.62
CA PHE A 31 -0.69 -3.44 -13.03
C PHE A 31 -0.92 -3.41 -11.52
N ARG A 32 -1.45 -4.47 -10.92
CA ARG A 32 -1.68 -4.61 -9.45
C ARG A 32 -0.53 -5.28 -8.73
N ASN A 33 0.46 -5.80 -9.45
CA ASN A 33 1.58 -6.54 -8.88
C ASN A 33 2.80 -5.63 -8.70
N PHE A 34 3.47 -5.77 -7.57
CA PHE A 34 4.62 -4.97 -7.17
C PHE A 34 5.72 -5.87 -6.65
N GLN A 35 6.90 -5.28 -6.51
CA GLN A 35 8.03 -5.95 -5.88
C GLN A 35 8.20 -5.40 -4.47
N ILE A 36 8.28 -6.29 -3.49
CA ILE A 36 8.44 -5.90 -2.08
C ILE A 36 9.71 -5.06 -1.84
N GLN A 37 10.73 -5.23 -2.68
CA GLN A 37 11.98 -4.47 -2.63
C GLN A 37 11.77 -2.96 -2.81
N GLU A 38 10.72 -2.55 -3.51
CA GLU A 38 10.34 -1.13 -3.68
C GLU A 38 10.00 -0.48 -2.33
N TYR A 39 9.57 -1.26 -1.33
CA TYR A 39 9.19 -0.81 0.00
C TYR A 39 10.32 -0.85 1.04
N PHE A 40 11.51 -1.32 0.70
CA PHE A 40 12.60 -1.50 1.69
C PHE A 40 13.02 -0.19 2.37
N LYS A 41 12.93 0.94 1.70
CA LYS A 41 13.22 2.25 2.29
C LYS A 41 12.17 2.64 3.33
N ALA A 42 10.89 2.40 3.04
CA ALA A 42 9.79 2.60 3.98
C ALA A 42 9.89 1.67 5.20
N ILE A 43 10.18 0.38 4.96
CA ILE A 43 10.43 -0.62 6.02
C ILE A 43 11.57 -0.15 6.93
N LYS A 44 12.69 0.28 6.34
CA LYS A 44 13.85 0.77 7.10
C LYS A 44 13.47 1.97 7.97
N TYR A 45 12.72 2.92 7.46
CA TYR A 45 12.24 4.06 8.24
C TYR A 45 11.46 3.61 9.47
N ILE A 46 10.45 2.73 9.32
CA ILE A 46 9.65 2.22 10.43
C ILE A 46 10.52 1.56 11.50
N THR A 47 11.45 0.72 11.07
CA THR A 47 12.34 0.00 12.00
C THR A 47 13.36 0.89 12.68
N ASP A 48 13.84 1.95 12.03
CA ASP A 48 14.70 2.98 12.60
C ASP A 48 13.96 3.81 13.66
N GLN A 49 12.63 3.98 13.52
CA GLN A 49 11.78 4.61 14.54
C GLN A 49 11.41 3.66 15.69
N GLY A 50 11.99 2.46 15.74
CA GLY A 50 11.75 1.48 16.79
C GLY A 50 10.49 0.63 16.61
N GLY A 51 9.80 0.76 15.48
CA GLY A 51 8.65 -0.06 15.13
C GLY A 51 9.02 -1.42 14.57
N TYR A 52 8.02 -2.28 14.45
CA TYR A 52 8.11 -3.56 13.76
C TYR A 52 7.28 -3.52 12.47
N VAL A 53 7.67 -4.32 11.50
CA VAL A 53 6.90 -4.52 10.26
C VAL A 53 6.49 -5.99 10.17
N PHE A 54 5.19 -6.25 10.10
CA PHE A 54 4.65 -7.55 9.71
C PHE A 54 4.32 -7.51 8.22
N ARG A 55 5.11 -8.22 7.40
CA ARG A 55 4.74 -8.44 6.02
C ARG A 55 3.67 -9.52 5.97
N VAL A 56 2.44 -9.08 5.73
CA VAL A 56 1.23 -9.91 5.70
C VAL A 56 0.89 -10.37 4.29
N GLY A 57 0.17 -11.46 4.18
CA GLY A 57 -0.22 -12.09 2.95
C GLY A 57 -0.20 -13.62 3.05
N ASP A 58 -0.05 -14.30 1.96
CA ASP A 58 -0.03 -15.75 1.91
C ASP A 58 1.31 -16.31 1.42
N SER A 59 1.47 -17.63 1.53
CA SER A 59 2.71 -18.35 1.21
C SER A 59 3.07 -18.39 -0.28
N SER A 60 2.24 -17.83 -1.18
CA SER A 60 2.61 -17.67 -2.59
C SER A 60 3.57 -16.52 -2.84
N MET A 61 3.71 -15.65 -1.84
CA MET A 61 4.58 -14.48 -1.91
C MET A 61 6.05 -14.85 -1.74
N SER A 62 6.95 -14.06 -2.34
CA SER A 62 8.39 -14.26 -2.23
C SER A 62 8.90 -14.10 -0.80
N ASN A 63 9.94 -14.86 -0.43
CA ASN A 63 10.56 -14.72 0.89
C ASN A 63 11.28 -13.37 1.04
N LEU A 64 11.13 -12.74 2.19
CA LEU A 64 11.93 -11.56 2.53
C LEU A 64 13.35 -11.93 2.98
N PRO A 65 14.34 -11.11 2.68
CA PRO A 65 15.63 -11.20 3.36
C PRO A 65 15.44 -10.92 4.86
N LYS A 66 16.31 -11.50 5.69
CA LYS A 66 16.29 -11.20 7.13
C LYS A 66 16.63 -9.73 7.36
N MET A 67 15.71 -9.01 7.97
CA MET A 67 15.86 -7.60 8.35
C MET A 67 15.50 -7.43 9.83
N LYS A 68 16.18 -6.50 10.50
CA LYS A 68 15.91 -6.19 11.92
C LYS A 68 14.47 -5.66 12.07
N ASN A 69 13.74 -6.18 13.05
CA ASN A 69 12.37 -5.80 13.37
C ASN A 69 11.36 -6.03 12.24
N VAL A 70 11.66 -6.94 11.30
CA VAL A 70 10.75 -7.32 10.23
C VAL A 70 10.40 -8.79 10.36
N ILE A 71 9.11 -9.08 10.36
CA ILE A 71 8.55 -10.43 10.39
C ILE A 71 7.93 -10.72 9.04
N ASP A 72 8.48 -11.68 8.30
CA ASP A 72 7.88 -12.20 7.08
C ASP A 72 6.74 -13.16 7.44
N TYR A 73 5.64 -12.56 7.92
CA TYR A 73 4.51 -13.30 8.46
C TYR A 73 3.78 -14.11 7.37
N ALA A 74 3.76 -13.63 6.13
CA ALA A 74 3.15 -14.36 5.02
C ALA A 74 3.75 -15.77 4.81
N ASN A 75 5.04 -15.94 5.12
CA ASN A 75 5.77 -17.21 5.00
C ASN A 75 6.06 -17.86 6.37
N HIS A 76 5.42 -17.39 7.42
CA HIS A 76 5.66 -17.88 8.78
C HIS A 76 4.75 -19.07 9.11
N GLU A 77 5.23 -20.05 9.89
CA GLU A 77 4.46 -21.21 10.33
C GLU A 77 3.22 -20.88 11.18
N GLU A 78 3.22 -19.75 11.85
CA GLU A 78 2.11 -19.22 12.64
C GLU A 78 1.06 -18.44 11.80
N ASN A 79 1.22 -18.39 10.47
CA ASN A 79 0.25 -17.72 9.59
C ASN A 79 -1.13 -18.38 9.74
N SER A 80 -2.16 -17.56 10.00
CA SER A 80 -3.52 -18.02 10.17
C SER A 80 -4.52 -16.87 10.03
N ASP A 81 -5.74 -17.18 9.60
CA ASP A 81 -6.84 -16.22 9.46
C ASP A 81 -7.07 -15.41 10.74
N PHE A 82 -6.98 -16.06 11.90
CA PHE A 82 -7.13 -15.38 13.19
C PHE A 82 -6.04 -14.33 13.41
N LEU A 83 -4.80 -14.66 13.11
CA LEU A 83 -3.69 -13.71 13.28
C LEU A 83 -3.73 -12.60 12.23
N ASP A 84 -4.21 -12.85 11.02
CA ASP A 84 -4.45 -11.79 10.02
C ASP A 84 -5.39 -10.73 10.59
N VAL A 85 -6.53 -11.17 11.15
CA VAL A 85 -7.49 -10.27 11.79
C VAL A 85 -6.86 -9.56 13.00
N TYR A 86 -6.16 -10.30 13.85
CA TYR A 86 -5.52 -9.72 15.03
C TYR A 86 -4.47 -8.67 14.67
N LEU A 87 -3.59 -8.95 13.71
CA LEU A 87 -2.56 -8.02 13.25
C LEU A 87 -3.20 -6.77 12.65
N GLY A 88 -4.18 -6.94 11.77
CA GLY A 88 -4.91 -5.81 11.19
C GLY A 88 -5.61 -4.94 12.24
N ALA A 89 -6.19 -5.56 13.29
CA ALA A 89 -6.87 -4.86 14.37
C ALA A 89 -5.91 -4.11 15.33
N ARG A 90 -4.65 -4.56 15.45
CA ARG A 90 -3.70 -4.07 16.46
C ARG A 90 -2.56 -3.23 15.89
N CYS A 91 -2.38 -3.19 14.58
CA CYS A 91 -1.34 -2.38 13.96
C CYS A 91 -1.51 -0.89 14.28
N LYS A 92 -0.41 -0.15 14.23
CA LYS A 92 -0.42 1.32 14.30
C LYS A 92 -1.11 1.88 13.06
N PHE A 93 -0.73 1.41 11.89
CA PHE A 93 -1.35 1.64 10.59
C PHE A 93 -0.99 0.51 9.63
N THR A 94 -1.58 0.52 8.45
CA THR A 94 -1.30 -0.46 7.39
C THR A 94 -0.81 0.25 6.14
N ILE A 95 0.25 -0.28 5.53
CA ILE A 95 0.66 0.07 4.16
C ILE A 95 0.15 -1.06 3.26
N ALA A 96 -0.65 -0.73 2.27
CA ALA A 96 -1.24 -1.73 1.40
C ALA A 96 -1.26 -1.29 -0.06
N THR A 97 -1.12 -2.25 -0.95
CA THR A 97 -1.54 -2.12 -2.35
C THR A 97 -2.98 -2.58 -2.49
N SER A 98 -3.63 -2.29 -3.62
CA SER A 98 -5.01 -2.73 -3.90
C SER A 98 -5.14 -4.27 -3.81
N SER A 99 -5.67 -4.75 -2.68
CA SER A 99 -5.86 -6.17 -2.34
C SER A 99 -6.93 -6.32 -1.26
N GLY A 100 -7.32 -7.54 -0.94
CA GLY A 100 -8.34 -7.79 0.10
C GLY A 100 -7.89 -7.48 1.53
N PHE A 101 -6.59 -7.55 1.85
CA PHE A 101 -6.11 -7.43 3.23
C PHE A 101 -6.43 -6.07 3.88
N TRP A 102 -6.37 -4.96 3.14
CA TRP A 102 -6.59 -3.63 3.71
C TRP A 102 -7.98 -3.44 4.33
N THR A 103 -8.95 -4.27 3.93
CA THR A 103 -10.31 -4.21 4.48
C THR A 103 -10.34 -4.61 5.97
N ILE A 104 -9.43 -5.47 6.41
CA ILE A 104 -9.36 -5.89 7.82
C ILE A 104 -9.01 -4.71 8.73
N PRO A 105 -7.86 -4.03 8.60
CA PRO A 105 -7.56 -2.86 9.43
C PRO A 105 -8.60 -1.74 9.26
N HIS A 106 -9.17 -1.56 8.08
CA HIS A 106 -10.24 -0.59 7.84
C HIS A 106 -11.46 -0.86 8.75
N TYR A 107 -11.91 -2.10 8.85
CA TYR A 107 -12.99 -2.50 9.76
C TYR A 107 -12.71 -2.16 11.23
N PHE A 108 -11.46 -2.23 11.65
CA PHE A 108 -11.02 -1.86 12.98
C PHE A 108 -10.62 -0.39 13.13
N ASN A 109 -11.00 0.42 12.15
CA ASN A 109 -10.76 1.86 12.17
C ASN A 109 -9.26 2.24 12.29
N LYS A 110 -8.37 1.44 11.74
CA LYS A 110 -6.94 1.69 11.68
C LYS A 110 -6.60 2.52 10.45
N PRO A 111 -5.68 3.50 10.56
CA PRO A 111 -5.24 4.27 9.41
C PRO A 111 -4.60 3.39 8.34
N ILE A 112 -4.84 3.74 7.08
CA ILE A 112 -4.35 3.02 5.91
C ILE A 112 -3.57 3.96 5.02
N LEU A 113 -2.35 3.59 4.68
CA LEU A 113 -1.61 4.16 3.56
C LEU A 113 -1.80 3.25 2.35
N MET A 114 -2.75 3.60 1.49
CA MET A 114 -2.99 2.92 0.23
C MET A 114 -1.97 3.39 -0.80
N THR A 115 -1.16 2.48 -1.32
CA THR A 115 -0.07 2.81 -2.24
C THR A 115 -0.24 2.10 -3.58
N ASN A 116 0.26 2.71 -4.63
CA ASN A 116 0.27 2.09 -5.96
C ASN A 116 -1.11 1.61 -6.42
N SER A 117 -2.18 2.21 -5.93
CA SER A 117 -3.53 1.84 -6.27
C SER A 117 -4.07 2.68 -7.43
N GLN A 118 -5.08 2.15 -8.10
CA GLN A 118 -5.80 2.91 -9.12
C GLN A 118 -6.75 3.90 -8.44
N MET A 119 -6.92 5.09 -9.01
CA MET A 119 -7.79 6.12 -8.43
C MET A 119 -9.28 5.76 -8.39
N SER A 120 -9.73 4.70 -9.06
CA SER A 120 -11.17 4.52 -9.30
C SER A 120 -11.91 3.74 -8.22
N ALA A 121 -11.33 2.68 -7.64
CA ALA A 121 -12.09 1.78 -6.78
C ALA A 121 -11.80 1.96 -5.28
N ASP A 122 -10.53 2.03 -4.92
CA ASP A 122 -10.14 2.02 -3.51
C ASP A 122 -10.29 3.41 -2.86
N TYR A 123 -10.18 4.49 -3.65
CA TYR A 123 -10.29 5.87 -3.16
C TYR A 123 -11.62 6.16 -2.43
N TYR A 124 -12.74 5.70 -2.97
CA TYR A 124 -14.06 5.97 -2.37
C TYR A 124 -14.32 5.31 -1.01
N SER A 125 -13.47 4.36 -0.64
CA SER A 125 -13.59 3.65 0.65
C SER A 125 -12.71 4.25 1.74
N LEU A 126 -11.83 5.19 1.41
CA LEU A 126 -10.90 5.80 2.34
C LEU A 126 -11.58 6.89 3.18
N THR A 127 -11.04 7.12 4.36
CA THR A 127 -11.50 8.11 5.33
C THR A 127 -10.45 9.22 5.50
N GLU A 128 -10.79 10.28 6.23
CA GLU A 128 -9.89 11.43 6.46
C GLU A 128 -8.55 11.12 7.13
N LYS A 129 -8.43 9.95 7.78
CA LYS A 129 -7.18 9.48 8.41
C LYS A 129 -6.33 8.60 7.51
N ASP A 130 -6.85 8.26 6.34
CA ASP A 130 -6.18 7.40 5.38
C ASP A 130 -5.41 8.24 4.37
N PHE A 131 -4.28 7.73 3.93
CA PHE A 131 -3.47 8.36 2.89
C PHE A 131 -3.56 7.56 1.61
N PHE A 132 -3.55 8.23 0.49
CA PHE A 132 -3.68 7.62 -0.81
C PHE A 132 -2.58 8.09 -1.76
N LEU A 133 -1.67 7.21 -2.07
CA LEU A 133 -0.61 7.42 -3.06
C LEU A 133 -0.93 6.62 -4.34
N PRO A 134 -1.60 7.25 -5.33
CA PRO A 134 -2.05 6.55 -6.52
C PRO A 134 -0.93 6.23 -7.48
N LYS A 135 -1.17 5.27 -8.37
CA LYS A 135 -0.41 5.18 -9.61
C LYS A 135 -0.79 6.32 -10.53
N PHE A 136 0.19 6.89 -11.18
CA PHE A 136 -0.02 7.87 -12.23
C PHE A 136 -0.08 7.21 -13.61
N LEU A 137 -0.90 7.76 -14.49
CA LEU A 137 -0.91 7.38 -15.89
C LEU A 137 0.03 8.30 -16.67
N LYS A 138 0.93 7.68 -17.40
CA LYS A 138 1.88 8.35 -18.29
C LYS A 138 1.51 8.09 -19.74
N ILE A 139 1.72 9.05 -20.61
CA ILE A 139 1.58 8.84 -22.04
C ILE A 139 2.75 7.96 -22.51
N LYS A 140 2.43 6.83 -23.11
CA LYS A 140 3.43 5.85 -23.55
C LYS A 140 4.46 6.48 -24.48
N ASN A 141 5.73 6.25 -24.19
CA ASN A 141 6.85 6.86 -24.90
C ASN A 141 6.97 8.40 -24.77
N ASN A 142 6.37 8.97 -23.74
CA ASN A 142 6.47 10.40 -23.43
C ASN A 142 6.85 10.57 -21.95
N THR A 143 7.30 11.77 -21.58
CA THR A 143 7.53 12.17 -20.17
C THR A 143 6.30 12.77 -19.52
N GLU A 144 5.24 13.04 -20.28
CA GLU A 144 4.02 13.68 -19.80
C GLU A 144 3.09 12.71 -19.09
N TYR A 145 2.54 13.16 -17.98
CA TYR A 145 1.47 12.46 -17.26
C TYR A 145 0.10 12.89 -17.79
N ALA A 146 -0.84 11.98 -17.77
CA ALA A 146 -2.23 12.32 -18.04
C ALA A 146 -2.75 13.27 -16.94
N SER A 147 -3.58 14.25 -17.30
CA SER A 147 -4.17 15.16 -16.32
C SER A 147 -5.09 14.41 -15.36
N VAL A 148 -5.16 14.90 -14.11
CA VAL A 148 -6.05 14.32 -13.07
C VAL A 148 -7.50 14.27 -13.54
N GLU A 149 -7.97 15.25 -14.30
CA GLU A 149 -9.31 15.25 -14.87
C GLU A 149 -9.59 14.01 -15.74
N LYS A 150 -8.60 13.52 -16.48
CA LYS A 150 -8.74 12.28 -17.27
C LYS A 150 -8.92 11.04 -16.41
N TYR A 151 -8.40 11.06 -15.19
CA TYR A 151 -8.60 9.97 -14.22
C TYR A 151 -9.97 10.02 -13.56
N LEU A 152 -10.47 11.25 -13.33
CA LEU A 152 -11.70 11.48 -12.58
C LEU A 152 -12.94 11.55 -13.46
N GLN A 153 -12.80 11.46 -14.79
CA GLN A 153 -13.90 11.43 -15.75
C GLN A 153 -14.29 10.02 -16.26
N PRO A 154 -14.23 8.97 -15.45
CA PRO A 154 -14.83 7.73 -15.89
C PRO A 154 -16.36 7.83 -15.85
N PRO A 155 -17.07 7.14 -16.72
CA PRO A 155 -18.48 6.86 -16.48
C PRO A 155 -18.61 6.26 -15.08
N GLN A 156 -19.58 6.73 -14.32
CA GLN A 156 -19.80 6.29 -12.94
C GLN A 156 -19.83 4.76 -12.88
N GLY A 157 -18.93 4.17 -12.11
CA GLY A 157 -18.83 2.72 -11.94
C GLY A 157 -17.69 2.03 -12.70
N VAL A 158 -16.59 2.74 -13.00
CA VAL A 158 -15.44 2.15 -13.70
C VAL A 158 -14.84 0.98 -12.94
N VAL A 159 -15.21 -0.18 -13.42
CA VAL A 159 -14.54 -1.43 -13.10
C VAL A 159 -13.23 -1.49 -13.89
N SER A 160 -12.26 -2.23 -13.41
CA SER A 160 -10.91 -2.40 -13.97
C SER A 160 -10.83 -2.62 -15.50
N VAL A 161 -11.91 -3.07 -16.13
CA VAL A 161 -12.01 -3.34 -17.58
C VAL A 161 -12.05 -2.05 -18.40
N GLU A 162 -12.72 -1.01 -17.92
CA GLU A 162 -12.86 0.26 -18.66
C GLU A 162 -11.56 1.08 -18.60
N VAL A 163 -10.84 1.00 -17.49
CA VAL A 163 -9.50 1.61 -17.40
C VAL A 163 -8.53 0.94 -18.37
N ALA A 164 -8.63 -0.37 -18.57
CA ALA A 164 -7.80 -1.08 -19.54
C ALA A 164 -8.08 -0.63 -21.00
N SER A 165 -9.34 -0.33 -21.35
CA SER A 165 -9.68 0.22 -22.67
C SER A 165 -9.12 1.64 -22.85
N LEU A 166 -9.29 2.51 -21.84
CA LEU A 166 -8.73 3.86 -21.85
C LEU A 166 -7.21 3.86 -21.99
N ILE A 167 -6.51 2.98 -21.26
CA ILE A 167 -5.07 2.82 -21.37
C ILE A 167 -4.67 2.47 -22.80
N LYS A 168 -5.39 1.56 -23.44
CA LYS A 168 -5.13 1.14 -24.82
C LYS A 168 -5.43 2.25 -25.83
N ASP A 169 -6.60 2.87 -25.71
CA ASP A 169 -7.10 3.86 -26.67
C ASP A 169 -6.29 5.16 -26.65
N TYR A 170 -5.86 5.59 -25.45
CA TYR A 170 -5.05 6.80 -25.26
C TYR A 170 -3.54 6.52 -25.17
N LYS A 171 -3.10 5.28 -25.41
CA LYS A 171 -1.70 4.87 -25.31
C LYS A 171 -1.06 5.27 -23.99
N LEU A 172 -1.78 5.02 -22.89
CA LEU A 172 -1.30 5.29 -21.55
C LEU A 172 -0.59 4.07 -20.95
N GLU A 173 0.23 4.31 -19.95
CA GLU A 173 0.85 3.28 -19.11
C GLU A 173 0.84 3.71 -17.64
N TYR A 174 0.65 2.75 -16.73
CA TYR A 174 0.78 3.02 -15.31
C TYR A 174 2.24 3.19 -14.91
N THR A 175 2.49 4.18 -14.06
CA THR A 175 3.79 4.41 -13.41
C THR A 175 3.68 4.04 -11.94
N ASN A 176 4.55 3.16 -11.47
CA ASN A 176 4.66 2.85 -10.05
C ASN A 176 5.21 4.05 -9.28
N CYS A 177 4.81 4.18 -8.03
CA CYS A 177 5.42 5.10 -7.10
C CYS A 177 6.90 4.72 -6.88
N SER A 178 7.77 5.70 -6.77
CA SER A 178 9.18 5.45 -6.51
C SER A 178 9.40 5.00 -5.05
N ASN A 179 10.55 4.39 -4.77
CA ASN A 179 10.96 4.04 -3.39
C ASN A 179 11.00 5.29 -2.50
N GLU A 180 11.29 6.46 -3.07
CA GLU A 180 11.29 7.73 -2.36
C GLU A 180 9.88 8.17 -2.01
N ASP A 181 8.95 8.11 -2.96
CA ASP A 181 7.54 8.46 -2.70
C ASP A 181 6.95 7.56 -1.62
N LEU A 182 7.17 6.25 -1.71
CA LEU A 182 6.72 5.27 -0.71
C LEU A 182 7.31 5.56 0.69
N TYR A 183 8.58 5.96 0.75
CA TYR A 183 9.22 6.34 2.00
C TYR A 183 8.63 7.63 2.57
N MET A 184 8.48 8.67 1.74
CA MET A 184 8.00 9.98 2.18
C MET A 184 6.57 9.88 2.70
N GLU A 185 5.67 9.19 1.99
CA GLU A 185 4.30 8.98 2.43
C GLU A 185 4.21 8.13 3.70
N THR A 186 5.07 7.11 3.83
CA THR A 186 5.15 6.30 5.07
C THR A 186 5.59 7.15 6.26
N LYS A 187 6.55 8.03 6.05
CA LYS A 187 7.02 8.97 7.06
C LYS A 187 5.91 9.94 7.45
N GLU A 188 5.27 10.57 6.47
CA GLU A 188 4.18 11.52 6.68
C GLU A 188 3.01 10.88 7.44
N MET A 189 2.59 9.66 7.06
CA MET A 189 1.57 8.91 7.76
C MET A 189 1.94 8.66 9.22
N ASN A 190 3.16 8.21 9.47
CA ASN A 190 3.63 7.95 10.84
C ASN A 190 3.67 9.22 11.70
N GLU A 191 4.19 10.31 11.16
CA GLU A 191 4.26 11.62 11.82
C GLU A 191 2.87 12.23 12.06
N ASN A 192 1.94 12.02 11.12
CA ASN A 192 0.55 12.48 11.27
C ASN A 192 -0.16 11.75 12.43
N ILE A 193 0.02 10.44 12.54
CA ILE A 193 -0.54 9.65 13.64
C ILE A 193 0.06 10.06 15.00
N ASP A 194 1.35 10.36 15.03
CA ASP A 194 2.05 10.80 16.25
C ASP A 194 1.82 12.28 16.59
N GLY A 195 1.13 13.03 15.72
CA GLY A 195 0.87 14.47 15.90
C GLY A 195 2.14 15.32 15.77
N THR A 196 3.17 14.81 15.08
CA THR A 196 4.46 15.48 14.89
C THR A 196 4.64 16.03 13.47
N ASN A 197 3.62 15.88 12.63
CA ASN A 197 3.65 16.33 11.25
C ASN A 197 3.52 17.86 11.15
N PHE A 198 4.40 18.49 10.37
CA PHE A 198 4.36 19.90 10.04
C PHE A 198 3.95 20.05 8.57
N TRP A 199 2.67 20.41 8.36
CA TRP A 199 2.17 20.69 7.02
C TRP A 199 2.75 22.00 6.50
N SER A 200 3.24 22.02 5.26
CA SER A 200 3.55 23.28 4.57
C SER A 200 2.25 24.00 4.21
N GLU A 201 2.34 25.32 3.93
CA GLU A 201 1.17 26.09 3.50
C GLU A 201 0.51 25.49 2.25
N ASP A 202 1.31 25.01 1.28
CA ASP A 202 0.81 24.36 0.06
C ASP A 202 0.08 23.04 0.35
N GLN A 203 0.56 22.26 1.31
CA GLN A 203 -0.10 21.02 1.73
C GLN A 203 -1.43 21.28 2.45
N ILE A 204 -1.55 22.38 3.20
CA ILE A 204 -2.79 22.78 3.88
C ILE A 204 -3.85 23.20 2.85
N ILE A 205 -3.46 23.83 1.74
CA ILE A 205 -4.39 24.26 0.68
C ILE A 205 -4.96 23.06 -0.09
N CYS A 206 -4.24 21.95 -0.15
CA CYS A 206 -4.67 20.72 -0.84
C CYS A 206 -5.54 19.79 0.01
N LYS A 207 -5.83 20.13 1.27
CA LYS A 207 -6.77 19.42 2.14
C LYS A 207 -8.18 19.94 2.00
#